data_7b6025e4db3b9d509f7144dd916323bb
#
_entry.id   7b6025e4db3b9d509f7144dd916323bb
#
_cell.length_a   1.000
_cell.length_b   1.000
_cell.length_c   1.000
_cell.angle_alpha   90.00
_cell.angle_beta   90.00
_cell.angle_gamma   90.00
#
_symmetry.space_group_name_H-M   'P 1'
#
loop_
_entity.id
_entity.type
_entity.pdbx_description
1 polymer ?
#
loop_
_entity_poly.entity_id
_entity_poly.type
_entity_poly.pdbx_seq_one_letter_code
_entity_poly.pdbx_strand_id
1 'polypeptide(L)'
;VRRALLEADVNFKVARDFVANVKERSLGSDVLQSLTPGQQVVKIVHEELTSMLSGGDHRLVLSSQLPSVLMLCGLQGSGKTTTAAKLALQQRKEGHTSLLVAADLKRPAAISQLETLGKQLDIPVYSEDPADTTVVKVAQAGVKRAQQLGISWVIIDTGGRLHIDDDLMSELEDVKKAVSPSE
;
A
#
# COMPACT_ATOMS: atom_id res chain seq x y z
N VAL A 1 -12.31 -5.17 -25.34
CA VAL A 1 -11.37 -4.74 -24.30
C VAL A 1 -11.85 -3.46 -23.64
N ARG A 2 -11.96 -2.30 -24.36
CA ARG A 2 -12.35 -1.00 -23.77
C ARG A 2 -13.66 -1.08 -22.97
N ARG A 3 -14.71 -1.67 -23.56
CA ARG A 3 -16.01 -1.81 -22.91
C ARG A 3 -15.92 -2.64 -21.63
N ALA A 4 -15.21 -3.76 -21.66
CA ALA A 4 -15.02 -4.62 -20.49
C ALA A 4 -14.29 -3.90 -19.35
N LEU A 5 -13.28 -3.06 -19.64
CA LEU A 5 -12.60 -2.26 -18.64
C LEU A 5 -13.51 -1.22 -17.99
N LEU A 6 -14.35 -0.55 -18.80
CA LEU A 6 -15.31 0.44 -18.27
C LEU A 6 -16.44 -0.21 -17.48
N GLU A 7 -16.91 -1.39 -17.88
CA GLU A 7 -17.88 -2.19 -17.11
C GLU A 7 -17.30 -2.72 -15.79
N ALA A 8 -15.97 -2.86 -15.72
CA ALA A 8 -15.22 -3.21 -14.49
C ALA A 8 -14.81 -1.97 -13.66
N ASP A 9 -15.43 -0.82 -13.90
CA ASP A 9 -15.21 0.44 -13.16
C ASP A 9 -13.77 0.98 -13.24
N VAL A 10 -13.03 0.65 -14.31
CA VAL A 10 -11.70 1.20 -14.55
C VAL A 10 -11.82 2.67 -14.99
N ASN A 11 -10.99 3.53 -14.42
CA ASN A 11 -10.95 4.94 -14.78
C ASN A 11 -10.83 5.13 -16.30
N PHE A 12 -11.65 6.04 -16.86
CA PHE A 12 -11.73 6.29 -18.29
C PHE A 12 -10.39 6.60 -18.97
N LYS A 13 -9.56 7.43 -18.33
CA LYS A 13 -8.23 7.78 -18.85
C LYS A 13 -7.32 6.56 -18.91
N VAL A 14 -7.30 5.77 -17.84
CA VAL A 14 -6.52 4.53 -17.78
C VAL A 14 -6.97 3.54 -18.85
N ALA A 15 -8.28 3.30 -18.98
CA ALA A 15 -8.83 2.43 -20.00
C ALA A 15 -8.52 2.89 -21.43
N ARG A 16 -8.53 4.20 -21.67
CA ARG A 16 -8.18 4.81 -22.97
C ARG A 16 -6.70 4.57 -23.31
N ASP A 17 -5.81 4.90 -22.37
CA ASP A 17 -4.36 4.81 -22.58
C ASP A 17 -3.94 3.34 -22.76
N PHE A 18 -4.50 2.42 -21.98
CA PHE A 18 -4.33 0.98 -22.16
C PHE A 18 -4.73 0.50 -23.57
N VAL A 19 -5.91 0.90 -24.04
CA VAL A 19 -6.39 0.49 -25.37
C VAL A 19 -5.50 1.07 -26.48
N ALA A 20 -4.97 2.28 -26.30
CA ALA A 20 -4.03 2.87 -27.25
C ALA A 20 -2.73 2.05 -27.35
N ASN A 21 -2.15 1.67 -26.23
CA ASN A 21 -0.93 0.85 -26.17
C ASN A 21 -1.15 -0.53 -26.79
N VAL A 22 -2.26 -1.20 -26.43
CA VAL A 22 -2.61 -2.51 -27.03
C VAL A 22 -2.77 -2.40 -28.53
N LYS A 23 -3.44 -1.34 -29.04
CA LYS A 23 -3.64 -1.10 -30.46
C LYS A 23 -2.30 -0.90 -31.19
N GLU A 24 -1.43 -0.05 -30.67
CA GLU A 24 -0.12 0.23 -31.25
C GLU A 24 0.70 -1.06 -31.37
N ARG A 25 0.81 -1.83 -30.29
CA ARG A 25 1.52 -3.12 -30.27
C ARG A 25 0.91 -4.16 -31.18
N SER A 26 -0.42 -4.17 -31.31
CA SER A 26 -1.14 -5.13 -32.16
C SER A 26 -1.01 -4.84 -33.66
N LEU A 27 -0.63 -3.62 -34.05
CA LEU A 27 -0.39 -3.23 -35.44
C LEU A 27 1.07 -3.45 -35.86
N GLY A 28 1.93 -3.92 -34.95
CA GLY A 28 3.32 -4.26 -35.26
C GLY A 28 3.44 -5.37 -36.31
N SER A 29 4.53 -5.33 -37.09
CA SER A 29 4.79 -6.29 -38.19
C SER A 29 4.77 -7.74 -37.72
N ASP A 30 5.25 -8.02 -36.52
CA ASP A 30 5.33 -9.37 -35.96
C ASP A 30 3.95 -10.00 -35.70
N VAL A 31 2.96 -9.18 -35.35
CA VAL A 31 1.58 -9.63 -35.15
C VAL A 31 0.88 -9.88 -36.49
N LEU A 32 1.07 -8.96 -37.47
CA LEU A 32 0.46 -9.05 -38.76
C LEU A 32 0.99 -10.22 -39.61
N GLN A 33 2.23 -10.64 -39.39
CA GLN A 33 2.88 -11.77 -40.06
C GLN A 33 2.69 -13.10 -39.30
N SER A 34 2.07 -13.09 -38.14
CA SER A 34 1.84 -14.29 -37.33
C SER A 34 0.73 -15.17 -37.94
N LEU A 35 0.95 -16.50 -37.86
CA LEU A 35 -0.08 -17.50 -38.23
C LEU A 35 -1.28 -17.47 -37.25
N THR A 36 -1.16 -16.88 -36.09
CA THR A 36 -2.21 -16.79 -35.06
C THR A 36 -2.34 -15.35 -34.51
N PRO A 37 -2.78 -14.36 -35.33
CA PRO A 37 -2.86 -12.97 -34.92
C PRO A 37 -3.75 -12.75 -33.69
N GLY A 38 -4.85 -13.48 -33.56
CA GLY A 38 -5.75 -13.38 -32.41
C GLY A 38 -5.10 -13.78 -31.10
N GLN A 39 -4.26 -14.84 -31.08
CA GLN A 39 -3.51 -15.26 -29.88
C GLN A 39 -2.43 -14.26 -29.52
N GLN A 40 -1.79 -13.64 -30.51
CA GLN A 40 -0.79 -12.58 -30.27
C GLN A 40 -1.44 -11.35 -29.61
N VAL A 41 -2.63 -10.95 -30.05
CA VAL A 41 -3.37 -9.85 -29.42
C VAL A 41 -3.74 -10.19 -27.96
N VAL A 42 -4.18 -11.43 -27.68
CA VAL A 42 -4.44 -11.87 -26.31
C VAL A 42 -3.18 -11.80 -25.44
N LYS A 43 -2.03 -12.23 -25.96
CA LYS A 43 -0.74 -12.12 -25.27
C LYS A 43 -0.38 -10.67 -24.99
N ILE A 44 -0.51 -9.77 -25.96
CA ILE A 44 -0.25 -8.34 -25.81
C ILE A 44 -1.14 -7.74 -24.71
N VAL A 45 -2.45 -8.06 -24.70
CA VAL A 45 -3.39 -7.62 -23.66
C VAL A 45 -2.95 -8.09 -22.27
N HIS A 46 -2.54 -9.36 -22.16
CA HIS A 46 -2.05 -9.92 -20.90
C HIS A 46 -0.77 -9.23 -20.42
N GLU A 47 0.20 -9.01 -21.28
CA GLU A 47 1.45 -8.34 -20.96
C GLU A 47 1.21 -6.89 -20.54
N GLU A 48 0.31 -6.17 -21.23
CA GLU A 48 -0.02 -4.79 -20.91
C GLU A 48 -0.76 -4.67 -19.57
N LEU A 49 -1.70 -5.58 -19.28
CA LEU A 49 -2.34 -5.66 -17.96
C LEU A 49 -1.31 -5.97 -16.84
N THR A 50 -0.43 -6.92 -17.10
CA THR A 50 0.64 -7.26 -16.14
C THR A 50 1.53 -6.06 -15.88
N SER A 51 1.97 -5.36 -16.92
CA SER A 51 2.80 -4.15 -16.80
C SER A 51 2.11 -3.06 -15.99
N MET A 52 0.82 -2.79 -16.26
CA MET A 52 0.05 -1.80 -15.49
C MET A 52 -0.09 -2.15 -14.02
N LEU A 53 -0.28 -3.44 -13.69
CA LEU A 53 -0.47 -3.91 -12.32
C LEU A 53 0.84 -4.14 -11.58
N SER A 54 1.93 -4.38 -12.31
CA SER A 54 3.23 -4.69 -11.71
C SER A 54 3.99 -3.48 -11.19
N GLY A 55 3.70 -2.25 -11.67
CA GLY A 55 4.15 -0.96 -11.10
C GLY A 55 5.65 -0.77 -10.81
N GLY A 56 6.56 -1.62 -11.28
CA GLY A 56 8.01 -1.48 -11.08
C GLY A 56 8.62 -2.42 -10.02
N ASP A 57 9.69 -2.01 -9.38
CA ASP A 57 10.34 -2.78 -8.30
C ASP A 57 9.52 -2.67 -7.01
N HIS A 58 9.06 -3.79 -6.50
CA HIS A 58 8.21 -3.88 -5.31
C HIS A 58 9.00 -4.16 -4.02
N ARG A 59 10.33 -4.09 -4.06
CA ARG A 59 11.15 -4.27 -2.87
C ARG A 59 11.09 -3.04 -2.00
N LEU A 60 10.83 -3.25 -0.72
CA LEU A 60 10.96 -2.19 0.28
C LEU A 60 12.43 -1.78 0.39
N VAL A 61 12.70 -0.50 0.22
CA VAL A 61 14.06 0.04 0.30
C VAL A 61 14.19 0.90 1.55
N LEU A 62 15.23 0.62 2.35
CA LEU A 62 15.53 1.46 3.50
C LEU A 62 15.90 2.89 3.05
N SER A 63 15.27 3.86 3.69
CA SER A 63 15.64 5.26 3.52
C SER A 63 17.06 5.52 4.02
N SER A 64 17.73 6.51 3.43
CA SER A 64 19.01 7.00 3.93
C SER A 64 18.92 7.62 5.33
N GLN A 65 17.72 8.06 5.73
CA GLN A 65 17.43 8.57 7.08
C GLN A 65 16.48 7.60 7.77
N LEU A 66 16.88 7.09 8.92
CA LEU A 66 16.05 6.18 9.73
C LEU A 66 15.18 6.95 10.73
N PRO A 67 14.00 6.42 11.03
CA PRO A 67 13.41 5.20 10.46
C PRO A 67 12.83 5.41 9.06
N SER A 68 12.84 4.36 8.24
CA SER A 68 11.99 4.31 7.05
C SER A 68 10.53 4.17 7.47
N VAL A 69 9.64 4.97 6.90
CA VAL A 69 8.22 5.00 7.27
C VAL A 69 7.39 4.38 6.16
N LEU A 70 6.64 3.34 6.49
CA LEU A 70 5.68 2.68 5.62
C LEU A 70 4.26 2.98 6.12
N MET A 71 3.41 3.51 5.25
CA MET A 71 2.03 3.84 5.58
C MET A 71 1.07 2.93 4.82
N LEU A 72 0.31 2.09 5.53
CA LEU A 72 -0.65 1.18 4.92
C LEU A 72 -2.01 1.85 4.73
N CYS A 73 -2.41 2.02 3.48
CA CYS A 73 -3.67 2.61 3.07
C CYS A 73 -4.57 1.58 2.37
N GLY A 74 -5.89 1.75 2.47
CA GLY A 74 -6.85 0.90 1.77
C GLY A 74 -8.20 0.82 2.46
N LEU A 75 -9.14 0.15 1.80
CA LEU A 75 -10.50 -0.02 2.29
C LEU A 75 -10.55 -0.91 3.56
N GLN A 76 -11.67 -0.86 4.25
CA GLN A 76 -11.93 -1.76 5.38
C GLN A 76 -11.91 -3.22 4.90
N GLY A 77 -11.32 -4.11 5.69
CA GLY A 77 -11.21 -5.52 5.34
C GLY A 77 -10.14 -5.86 4.29
N SER A 78 -9.39 -4.86 3.75
CA SER A 78 -8.30 -5.11 2.78
C SER A 78 -7.06 -5.79 3.37
N GLY A 79 -7.03 -6.03 4.67
CA GLY A 79 -5.94 -6.75 5.34
C GLY A 79 -4.77 -5.89 5.82
N LYS A 80 -4.92 -4.57 5.96
CA LYS A 80 -3.85 -3.65 6.41
C LYS A 80 -3.17 -4.11 7.70
N THR A 81 -3.92 -4.30 8.77
CA THR A 81 -3.41 -4.75 10.08
C THR A 81 -2.62 -6.06 9.98
N THR A 82 -3.17 -7.03 9.23
CA THR A 82 -2.48 -8.31 9.00
C THR A 82 -1.21 -8.13 8.17
N THR A 83 -1.25 -7.25 7.17
CA THR A 83 -0.10 -6.94 6.31
C THR A 83 0.98 -6.21 7.12
N ALA A 84 0.61 -5.26 8.00
CA ALA A 84 1.55 -4.61 8.91
C ALA A 84 2.37 -5.62 9.71
N ALA A 85 1.71 -6.56 10.34
CA ALA A 85 2.36 -7.61 11.12
C ALA A 85 3.26 -8.53 10.27
N LYS A 86 2.81 -8.92 9.06
CA LYS A 86 3.59 -9.74 8.13
C LYS A 86 4.84 -9.03 7.62
N LEU A 87 4.71 -7.76 7.26
CA LEU A 87 5.85 -6.93 6.81
C LEU A 87 6.88 -6.76 7.92
N ALA A 88 6.45 -6.45 9.14
CA ALA A 88 7.35 -6.35 10.28
C ALA A 88 8.08 -7.67 10.56
N LEU A 89 7.39 -8.82 10.44
CA LEU A 89 8.00 -10.14 10.54
C LEU A 89 9.01 -10.40 9.41
N GLN A 90 8.70 -9.98 8.19
CA GLN A 90 9.61 -10.09 7.05
C GLN A 90 10.85 -9.25 7.28
N GLN A 91 10.71 -7.99 7.68
CA GLN A 91 11.84 -7.10 7.98
C GLN A 91 12.74 -7.67 9.09
N ARG A 92 12.15 -8.29 10.12
CA ARG A 92 12.93 -8.97 11.15
C ARG A 92 13.74 -10.14 10.60
N LYS A 93 13.21 -10.92 9.66
CA LYS A 93 13.96 -12.02 9.01
C LYS A 93 15.12 -11.49 8.15
N GLU A 94 15.00 -10.28 7.63
CA GLU A 94 16.03 -9.57 6.88
C GLU A 94 17.06 -8.85 7.79
N GLY A 95 16.90 -8.97 9.12
CA GLY A 95 17.82 -8.39 10.12
C GLY A 95 17.48 -6.95 10.50
N HIS A 96 16.30 -6.45 10.14
CA HIS A 96 15.84 -5.11 10.47
C HIS A 96 14.89 -5.10 11.66
N THR A 97 14.90 -4.00 12.41
CA THR A 97 13.96 -3.75 13.51
C THR A 97 12.74 -2.98 13.00
N SER A 98 11.57 -3.26 13.57
CA SER A 98 10.32 -2.59 13.19
C SER A 98 9.52 -2.15 14.41
N LEU A 99 8.79 -1.03 14.27
CA LEU A 99 7.77 -0.57 15.20
C LEU A 99 6.44 -0.51 14.44
N LEU A 100 5.41 -1.14 14.97
CA LEU A 100 4.04 -1.00 14.48
C LEU A 100 3.39 0.20 15.15
N VAL A 101 2.65 1.01 14.40
CA VAL A 101 1.91 2.17 14.94
C VAL A 101 0.42 1.96 14.70
N ALA A 102 -0.37 1.94 15.77
CA ALA A 102 -1.81 1.75 15.74
C ALA A 102 -2.53 3.08 15.46
N ALA A 103 -2.72 3.40 14.18
CA ALA A 103 -3.34 4.64 13.74
C ALA A 103 -4.81 4.48 13.27
N ASP A 104 -5.43 3.30 13.43
CA ASP A 104 -6.88 3.09 13.24
C ASP A 104 -7.65 3.46 14.52
N LEU A 105 -7.70 4.76 14.84
CA LEU A 105 -8.31 5.26 16.08
C LEU A 105 -9.84 5.15 16.09
N LYS A 106 -10.46 5.00 14.92
CA LYS A 106 -11.93 4.88 14.79
C LYS A 106 -12.45 3.49 15.19
N ARG A 107 -11.54 2.53 15.34
CA ARG A 107 -11.86 1.15 15.70
C ARG A 107 -10.97 0.67 16.86
N PRO A 108 -11.40 0.85 18.11
CA PRO A 108 -10.60 0.41 19.27
C PRO A 108 -10.19 -1.07 19.22
N ALA A 109 -11.03 -1.93 18.63
CA ALA A 109 -10.72 -3.34 18.42
C ALA A 109 -9.52 -3.55 17.46
N ALA A 110 -9.27 -2.64 16.51
CA ALA A 110 -8.13 -2.72 15.61
C ALA A 110 -6.81 -2.44 16.35
N ILE A 111 -6.80 -1.50 17.29
CA ILE A 111 -5.65 -1.21 18.16
C ILE A 111 -5.30 -2.47 18.97
N SER A 112 -6.26 -3.03 19.69
CA SER A 112 -6.04 -4.25 20.48
C SER A 112 -5.63 -5.45 19.63
N GLN A 113 -6.13 -5.54 18.39
CA GLN A 113 -5.72 -6.56 17.43
C GLN A 113 -4.24 -6.40 17.05
N LEU A 114 -3.81 -5.18 16.72
CA LEU A 114 -2.42 -4.91 16.36
C LEU A 114 -1.46 -5.18 17.55
N GLU A 115 -1.86 -4.77 18.75
CA GLU A 115 -1.11 -5.06 19.99
C GLU A 115 -0.96 -6.57 20.25
N THR A 116 -2.04 -7.32 20.03
CA THR A 116 -2.03 -8.79 20.17
C THR A 116 -1.08 -9.42 19.16
N LEU A 117 -1.13 -8.99 17.90
CA LEU A 117 -0.22 -9.45 16.86
C LEU A 117 1.24 -9.08 17.19
N GLY A 118 1.49 -7.86 17.66
CA GLY A 118 2.81 -7.42 18.08
C GLY A 118 3.38 -8.29 19.20
N LYS A 119 2.57 -8.58 20.23
CA LYS A 119 2.96 -9.50 21.31
C LYS A 119 3.27 -10.92 20.82
N GLN A 120 2.42 -11.46 19.93
CA GLN A 120 2.64 -12.81 19.38
C GLN A 120 3.92 -12.91 18.55
N LEU A 121 4.27 -11.84 17.86
CA LEU A 121 5.43 -11.78 16.97
C LEU A 121 6.68 -11.22 17.65
N ASP A 122 6.60 -10.79 18.90
CA ASP A 122 7.68 -10.09 19.62
C ASP A 122 8.16 -8.84 18.84
N ILE A 123 7.18 -8.03 18.38
CA ILE A 123 7.39 -6.78 17.66
C ILE A 123 6.73 -5.65 18.47
N PRO A 124 7.45 -4.58 18.80
CA PRO A 124 6.90 -3.47 19.57
C PRO A 124 5.77 -2.77 18.82
N VAL A 125 4.74 -2.38 19.54
CA VAL A 125 3.60 -1.60 19.03
C VAL A 125 3.53 -0.28 19.79
N TYR A 126 3.33 0.81 19.08
CA TYR A 126 3.00 2.11 19.62
C TYR A 126 1.53 2.39 19.45
N SER A 127 0.85 2.70 20.53
CA SER A 127 -0.57 3.05 20.57
C SER A 127 -0.81 4.16 21.57
N GLU A 128 -1.89 4.92 21.36
CA GLU A 128 -2.40 5.93 22.30
C GLU A 128 -3.89 5.74 22.48
N ASP A 129 -4.45 6.29 23.56
CA ASP A 129 -5.90 6.29 23.76
C ASP A 129 -6.57 7.16 22.68
N PRO A 130 -7.51 6.62 21.90
CA PRO A 130 -8.21 7.39 20.87
C PRO A 130 -8.92 8.66 21.40
N ALA A 131 -9.25 8.72 22.69
CA ALA A 131 -9.89 9.89 23.29
C ALA A 131 -8.94 11.08 23.42
N ASP A 132 -7.62 10.85 23.50
CA ASP A 132 -6.62 11.87 23.85
C ASP A 132 -5.74 12.27 22.66
N THR A 133 -5.91 11.62 21.48
CA THR A 133 -5.01 11.82 20.35
C THR A 133 -5.74 11.95 19.02
N THR A 134 -4.98 12.23 17.97
CA THR A 134 -5.44 12.20 16.56
C THR A 134 -4.55 11.27 15.75
N VAL A 135 -5.03 10.82 14.59
CA VAL A 135 -4.29 9.94 13.69
C VAL A 135 -2.92 10.52 13.34
N VAL A 136 -2.85 11.83 13.08
CA VAL A 136 -1.61 12.55 12.80
C VAL A 136 -0.66 12.52 14.01
N LYS A 137 -1.17 12.81 15.21
CA LYS A 137 -0.34 12.83 16.43
C LYS A 137 0.23 11.47 16.76
N VAL A 138 -0.57 10.41 16.75
CA VAL A 138 -0.09 9.06 17.05
C VAL A 138 0.95 8.60 16.02
N ALA A 139 0.76 8.95 14.73
CA ALA A 139 1.73 8.64 13.70
C ALA A 139 3.07 9.34 13.94
N GLN A 140 3.06 10.65 14.20
CA GLN A 140 4.26 11.43 14.51
C GLN A 140 4.97 10.93 15.78
N ALA A 141 4.21 10.66 16.84
CA ALA A 141 4.75 10.16 18.09
C ALA A 141 5.38 8.77 17.93
N GLY A 142 4.75 7.90 17.12
CA GLY A 142 5.31 6.59 16.76
C GLY A 142 6.64 6.71 16.01
N VAL A 143 6.72 7.59 15.01
CA VAL A 143 7.98 7.86 14.27
C VAL A 143 9.06 8.39 15.24
N LYS A 144 8.74 9.37 16.09
CA LYS A 144 9.65 9.90 17.10
C LYS A 144 10.12 8.81 18.08
N ARG A 145 9.20 7.93 18.49
CA ARG A 145 9.54 6.80 19.36
C ARG A 145 10.51 5.84 18.69
N ALA A 146 10.31 5.54 17.43
CA ALA A 146 11.21 4.69 16.63
C ALA A 146 12.61 5.30 16.51
N GLN A 147 12.71 6.61 16.27
CA GLN A 147 13.98 7.34 16.26
C GLN A 147 14.75 7.21 17.58
N GLN A 148 14.04 7.39 18.70
CA GLN A 148 14.65 7.25 20.03
C GLN A 148 15.17 5.85 20.32
N LEU A 149 14.53 4.82 19.76
CA LEU A 149 14.88 3.42 19.93
C LEU A 149 15.87 2.89 18.89
N GLY A 150 16.26 3.70 17.89
CA GLY A 150 17.12 3.26 16.79
C GLY A 150 16.47 2.19 15.88
N ILE A 151 15.15 2.25 15.73
CA ILE A 151 14.39 1.29 14.91
C ILE A 151 14.51 1.65 13.43
N SER A 152 14.67 0.63 12.58
CA SER A 152 14.87 0.79 11.14
C SER A 152 13.59 1.11 10.38
N TRP A 153 12.46 0.48 10.78
CA TRP A 153 11.17 0.61 10.10
C TRP A 153 10.05 1.04 11.04
N VAL A 154 9.23 1.96 10.59
CA VAL A 154 7.94 2.29 11.20
C VAL A 154 6.84 1.88 10.22
N ILE A 155 5.93 1.02 10.66
CA ILE A 155 4.81 0.57 9.85
C ILE A 155 3.52 1.10 10.50
N ILE A 156 2.87 2.05 9.81
CA ILE A 156 1.67 2.73 10.29
C ILE A 156 0.44 2.00 9.74
N ASP A 157 -0.35 1.40 10.63
CA ASP A 157 -1.63 0.77 10.31
C ASP A 157 -2.75 1.81 10.42
N THR A 158 -3.19 2.33 9.28
CA THR A 158 -4.22 3.38 9.22
C THR A 158 -5.64 2.79 9.18
N GLY A 159 -6.62 3.59 9.57
CA GLY A 159 -8.03 3.26 9.42
C GLY A 159 -8.42 3.02 7.96
N GLY A 160 -9.46 2.21 7.75
CA GLY A 160 -10.10 2.01 6.45
C GLY A 160 -11.58 2.33 6.52
N ARG A 161 -12.17 2.71 5.39
CA ARG A 161 -13.61 2.90 5.23
C ARG A 161 -14.17 1.83 4.28
N LEU A 162 -15.50 1.68 4.29
CA LEU A 162 -16.19 0.80 3.34
C LEU A 162 -16.12 1.34 1.91
N HIS A 163 -16.00 2.65 1.76
CA HIS A 163 -15.82 3.36 0.50
C HIS A 163 -14.83 4.51 0.71
N ILE A 164 -14.28 5.02 -0.40
CA ILE A 164 -13.41 6.19 -0.38
C ILE A 164 -14.29 7.43 -0.17
N ASP A 165 -13.98 8.21 0.85
CA ASP A 165 -14.61 9.50 1.15
C ASP A 165 -13.55 10.60 1.31
N ASP A 166 -13.95 11.85 1.14
CA ASP A 166 -13.06 13.02 1.16
C ASP A 166 -12.41 13.21 2.54
N ASP A 167 -13.14 12.90 3.62
CA ASP A 167 -12.62 13.00 4.99
C ASP A 167 -11.48 12.01 5.23
N LEU A 168 -11.63 10.76 4.75
CA LEU A 168 -10.56 9.77 4.85
C LEU A 168 -9.35 10.17 4.03
N MET A 169 -9.56 10.64 2.80
CA MET A 169 -8.45 11.07 1.93
C MET A 169 -7.70 12.24 2.54
N SER A 170 -8.40 13.23 3.08
CA SER A 170 -7.80 14.36 3.80
C SER A 170 -6.99 13.90 5.02
N GLU A 171 -7.55 12.98 5.84
CA GLU A 171 -6.88 12.42 7.01
C GLU A 171 -5.57 11.69 6.60
N LEU A 172 -5.60 10.89 5.52
CA LEU A 172 -4.42 10.18 5.02
C LEU A 172 -3.38 11.14 4.44
N GLU A 173 -3.79 12.19 3.74
CA GLU A 173 -2.89 13.24 3.24
C GLU A 173 -2.21 13.99 4.38
N ASP A 174 -2.93 14.30 5.45
CA ASP A 174 -2.37 14.98 6.61
C ASP A 174 -1.35 14.10 7.34
N VAL A 175 -1.64 12.81 7.52
CA VAL A 175 -0.66 11.85 8.03
C VAL A 175 0.56 11.78 7.12
N LYS A 176 0.37 11.65 5.80
CA LYS A 176 1.46 11.61 4.82
C LYS A 176 2.35 12.84 4.91
N LYS A 177 1.78 14.04 4.99
CA LYS A 177 2.55 15.28 5.14
C LYS A 177 3.33 15.31 6.46
N ALA A 178 2.73 14.78 7.54
CA ALA A 178 3.30 14.82 8.88
C ALA A 178 4.46 13.85 9.12
N VAL A 179 4.45 12.69 8.45
CA VAL A 179 5.46 11.64 8.65
C VAL A 179 6.36 11.39 7.45
N SER A 180 6.06 12.00 6.28
CA SER A 180 6.82 11.87 5.03
C SER A 180 7.22 10.42 4.73
N PRO A 181 6.25 9.51 4.52
CA PRO A 181 6.55 8.09 4.34
C PRO A 181 7.45 7.88 3.13
N SER A 182 8.35 6.90 3.24
CA SER A 182 9.21 6.45 2.15
C SER A 182 8.44 5.53 1.19
N GLU A 183 7.39 4.87 1.71
CA GLU A 183 6.50 3.95 0.99
C GLU A 183 5.04 4.10 1.47
#